data_d7a9c36a089488df962ab91b5f5116ea
#
_entry.id   d7a9c36a089488df962ab91b5f5116ea
#
_cell.length_a   1.000
_cell.length_b   1.000
_cell.length_c   1.000
_cell.angle_alpha   90.00
_cell.angle_beta   90.00
_cell.angle_gamma   90.00
#
_symmetry.space_group_name_H-M   'P 1'
#
loop_
_entity.id
_entity.type
_entity.pdbx_description
1 polymer ?
#
loop_
_entity_poly.entity_id
_entity_poly.type
_entity_poly.pdbx_seq_one_letter_code
_entity_poly.pdbx_strand_id
1 'polypeptide(L)'
;ENTHYVFGIDQAGYNRHLHWGAKCDPADYAFAEIGDENSNHSRLDEYRQELTPFGSTMYRTCDLKAQFADGCREVALRYTGYRLEDDTLRVAFEDAYYPLQVRLGYRVYPGLDMIKRWVEVENTGSAPISFERLFSAGFSLPGMDPYTFENTNGAWGGEFLPCRTVLDGGNLVYESHRGASNHNQSPYFIAHRGATETRGAVY
;
A
#
# COMPACT_ATOMS: atom_id res chain seq x y z
N GLU A 1 5.03 -13.98 -13.62
CA GLU A 1 5.13 -15.45 -13.76
C GLU A 1 5.87 -16.11 -12.60
N ASN A 2 6.83 -15.41 -11.97
CA ASN A 2 7.68 -15.98 -10.92
C ASN A 2 7.26 -15.53 -9.52
N THR A 3 6.39 -14.54 -9.39
CA THR A 3 5.97 -13.97 -8.12
C THR A 3 4.48 -14.15 -7.87
N HIS A 4 4.12 -14.17 -6.59
CA HIS A 4 2.75 -14.05 -6.12
C HIS A 4 2.57 -12.75 -5.33
N TYR A 5 1.46 -12.08 -5.58
CA TYR A 5 0.94 -10.99 -4.77
C TYR A 5 -0.40 -11.44 -4.20
N VAL A 6 -0.49 -11.62 -2.90
CA VAL A 6 -1.64 -12.26 -2.24
C VAL A 6 -2.18 -11.34 -1.15
N PHE A 7 -3.46 -11.09 -1.22
CA PHE A 7 -4.24 -10.43 -0.20
C PHE A 7 -5.63 -11.04 -0.11
N GLY A 8 -6.36 -10.71 0.92
CA GLY A 8 -7.72 -11.21 1.09
C GLY A 8 -8.53 -10.36 2.06
N ILE A 9 -9.82 -10.65 2.10
CA ILE A 9 -10.75 -10.05 3.06
C ILE A 9 -10.93 -11.05 4.20
N ASP A 10 -10.60 -10.66 5.43
CA ASP A 10 -10.77 -11.51 6.58
C ASP A 10 -12.24 -11.51 7.08
N GLN A 11 -12.52 -12.30 8.11
CA GLN A 11 -13.87 -12.44 8.68
C GLN A 11 -14.42 -11.13 9.24
N ALA A 12 -13.57 -10.20 9.66
CA ALA A 12 -13.94 -8.88 10.15
C ALA A 12 -14.14 -7.84 9.02
N GLY A 13 -13.86 -8.22 7.78
CA GLY A 13 -14.03 -7.36 6.60
C GLY A 13 -12.80 -6.51 6.26
N TYR A 14 -11.65 -6.73 6.90
CA TYR A 14 -10.43 -6.01 6.60
C TYR A 14 -9.70 -6.59 5.38
N ASN A 15 -9.15 -5.71 4.53
CA ASN A 15 -8.34 -6.07 3.39
C ASN A 15 -6.88 -6.30 3.80
N ARG A 16 -6.51 -7.53 4.00
CA ARG A 16 -5.20 -7.91 4.55
C ARG A 16 -4.22 -8.30 3.45
N HIS A 17 -3.05 -7.66 3.47
CA HIS A 17 -1.90 -8.10 2.68
C HIS A 17 -1.30 -9.36 3.31
N LEU A 18 -1.10 -10.40 2.52
CA LEU A 18 -0.60 -11.68 2.99
C LEU A 18 0.82 -11.96 2.49
N HIS A 19 1.08 -11.74 1.21
CA HIS A 19 2.36 -12.08 0.61
C HIS A 19 2.65 -11.25 -0.65
N TRP A 20 3.90 -10.88 -0.81
CA TRP A 20 4.46 -10.42 -2.07
C TRP A 20 5.89 -10.97 -2.20
N GLY A 21 6.14 -11.83 -3.17
CA GLY A 21 7.43 -12.46 -3.36
C GLY A 21 7.36 -13.69 -4.26
N ALA A 22 8.33 -14.59 -4.10
CA ALA A 22 8.36 -15.85 -4.84
C ALA A 22 7.07 -16.66 -4.63
N LYS A 23 6.71 -17.48 -5.61
CA LYS A 23 5.54 -18.34 -5.52
C LYS A 23 5.65 -19.30 -4.34
N CYS A 24 4.59 -19.37 -3.55
CA CYS A 24 4.42 -20.31 -2.43
C CYS A 24 3.16 -21.16 -2.63
N ASP A 25 3.00 -22.19 -1.83
CA ASP A 25 1.77 -23.00 -1.85
C ASP A 25 0.59 -22.14 -1.35
N PRO A 26 -0.58 -22.20 -1.99
CA PRO A 26 -1.78 -21.52 -1.50
C PRO A 26 -2.14 -21.81 -0.04
N ALA A 27 -1.81 -22.99 0.48
CA ALA A 27 -2.01 -23.35 1.88
C ALA A 27 -1.17 -22.49 2.86
N ASP A 28 -0.08 -21.89 2.39
CA ASP A 28 0.78 -21.02 3.21
C ASP A 28 0.20 -19.60 3.41
N TYR A 29 -0.89 -19.26 2.71
CA TYR A 29 -1.53 -17.95 2.77
C TYR A 29 -2.69 -17.87 3.77
N ALA A 30 -2.68 -18.70 4.80
CA ALA A 30 -3.72 -18.65 5.83
C ALA A 30 -3.72 -17.30 6.57
N PHE A 31 -4.92 -16.77 6.83
CA PHE A 31 -5.06 -15.67 7.76
C PHE A 31 -4.67 -16.13 9.18
N ALA A 32 -3.74 -15.43 9.82
CA ALA A 32 -3.58 -15.57 11.25
C ALA A 32 -4.90 -15.18 11.94
N GLU A 33 -5.37 -16.00 12.88
CA GLU A 33 -6.56 -15.68 13.65
C GLU A 33 -6.35 -14.39 14.43
N ILE A 34 -7.34 -13.51 14.38
CA ILE A 34 -7.40 -12.34 15.23
C ILE A 34 -7.80 -12.87 16.61
N GLY A 35 -6.86 -12.97 17.52
CA GLY A 35 -7.18 -13.35 18.90
C GLY A 35 -7.90 -12.20 19.63
N ASP A 36 -8.49 -12.51 20.78
CA ASP A 36 -9.27 -11.59 21.62
C ASP A 36 -8.58 -10.23 21.83
N GLU A 37 -9.31 -9.14 21.62
CA GLU A 37 -8.88 -7.74 21.73
C GLU A 37 -8.59 -7.27 23.18
N ASN A 38 -8.38 -8.20 24.11
CA ASN A 38 -8.23 -7.90 25.55
C ASN A 38 -6.83 -7.41 25.97
N SER A 39 -6.00 -6.97 25.06
CA SER A 39 -4.70 -6.40 25.41
C SER A 39 -4.62 -4.92 25.04
N ASN A 40 -3.79 -4.17 25.75
CA ASN A 40 -3.47 -2.76 25.46
C ASN A 40 -2.79 -2.54 24.10
N HIS A 41 -2.63 -3.60 23.32
CA HIS A 41 -2.11 -3.58 21.96
C HIS A 41 -3.23 -3.98 21.02
N SER A 42 -3.64 -3.06 20.14
CA SER A 42 -4.52 -3.43 19.06
C SER A 42 -3.76 -4.38 18.12
N ARG A 43 -4.22 -5.63 18.04
CA ARG A 43 -3.66 -6.58 17.06
C ARG A 43 -3.88 -6.11 15.62
N LEU A 44 -4.80 -5.19 15.38
CA LEU A 44 -4.97 -4.56 14.08
C LEU A 44 -3.72 -3.80 13.63
N ASP A 45 -2.89 -3.29 14.57
CA ASP A 45 -1.61 -2.67 14.24
C ASP A 45 -0.56 -3.66 13.74
N GLU A 46 -0.71 -4.93 14.04
CA GLU A 46 0.19 -5.99 13.56
C GLU A 46 -0.15 -6.43 12.15
N TYR A 47 -1.38 -6.20 11.70
CA TYR A 47 -1.85 -6.63 10.40
C TYR A 47 -1.57 -5.61 9.30
N ARG A 48 -0.98 -6.10 8.22
CA ARG A 48 -0.71 -5.33 7.01
C ARG A 48 -1.99 -5.24 6.21
N GLN A 49 -2.46 -4.04 5.95
CA GLN A 49 -3.60 -3.81 5.06
C GLN A 49 -3.14 -3.32 3.69
N GLU A 50 -3.96 -3.59 2.68
CA GLU A 50 -3.76 -3.06 1.32
C GLU A 50 -4.06 -1.56 1.23
N LEU A 51 -4.98 -1.07 2.06
CA LEU A 51 -5.31 0.33 2.25
C LEU A 51 -5.71 0.53 3.71
N THR A 52 -5.02 1.39 4.42
CA THR A 52 -5.30 1.72 5.82
C THR A 52 -6.06 3.04 5.91
N PRO A 53 -7.35 3.06 6.25
CA PRO A 53 -8.10 4.29 6.46
C PRO A 53 -7.76 4.93 7.81
N PHE A 54 -7.92 6.25 7.90
CA PHE A 54 -7.83 6.99 9.16
C PHE A 54 -9.07 6.73 10.03
N GLY A 55 -8.90 6.61 11.34
CA GLY A 55 -9.98 6.48 12.30
C GLY A 55 -10.18 5.06 12.85
N SER A 56 -9.49 4.06 12.31
CA SER A 56 -9.44 2.73 12.92
C SER A 56 -8.56 2.72 14.17
N THR A 57 -8.59 1.62 14.92
CA THR A 57 -7.69 1.40 16.07
C THR A 57 -6.22 1.20 15.67
N MET A 58 -5.87 1.47 14.42
CA MET A 58 -4.52 1.35 13.91
C MET A 58 -3.73 2.64 14.10
N TYR A 59 -2.61 2.54 14.80
CA TYR A 59 -1.70 3.66 15.10
C TYR A 59 -0.60 3.82 14.04
N ARG A 60 -0.83 3.30 12.82
CA ARG A 60 0.10 3.42 11.69
C ARG A 60 -0.19 4.65 10.84
N THR A 61 0.76 4.98 9.97
CA THR A 61 0.51 5.94 8.90
C THR A 61 -0.64 5.43 8.02
N CYS A 62 -1.74 6.18 7.98
CA CYS A 62 -2.89 5.84 7.14
C CYS A 62 -2.63 6.22 5.68
N ASP A 63 -3.19 5.44 4.76
CA ASP A 63 -3.12 5.65 3.31
C ASP A 63 -4.23 6.57 2.81
N LEU A 64 -5.37 6.53 3.49
CA LEU A 64 -6.56 7.33 3.18
C LEU A 64 -6.95 8.17 4.39
N LYS A 65 -6.97 9.49 4.22
CA LYS A 65 -7.40 10.45 5.23
C LYS A 65 -8.33 11.47 4.61
N ALA A 66 -9.58 11.44 5.03
CA ALA A 66 -10.64 12.30 4.54
C ALA A 66 -11.25 13.13 5.67
N GLN A 67 -11.92 14.22 5.30
CA GLN A 67 -12.79 14.98 6.15
C GLN A 67 -14.15 15.16 5.45
N PHE A 68 -15.19 14.75 6.13
CA PHE A 68 -16.57 14.89 5.68
C PHE A 68 -17.13 16.27 6.03
N ALA A 69 -18.28 16.62 5.44
CA ALA A 69 -18.85 17.96 5.55
C ALA A 69 -19.24 18.36 6.99
N ASP A 70 -19.52 17.41 7.85
CA ASP A 70 -19.81 17.62 9.28
C ASP A 70 -18.57 17.71 10.17
N GLY A 71 -17.37 17.62 9.57
CA GLY A 71 -16.09 17.65 10.25
C GLY A 71 -15.57 16.29 10.73
N CYS A 72 -16.37 15.21 10.58
CA CYS A 72 -15.90 13.86 10.88
C CYS A 72 -14.74 13.47 9.97
N ARG A 73 -13.78 12.73 10.51
CA ARG A 73 -12.57 12.30 9.79
C ARG A 73 -12.39 10.79 9.80
N GLU A 74 -13.21 10.07 10.54
CA GLU A 74 -13.19 8.62 10.57
C GLU A 74 -13.70 8.07 9.25
N VAL A 75 -12.96 7.13 8.68
CA VAL A 75 -13.32 6.41 7.45
C VAL A 75 -13.45 4.94 7.79
N ALA A 76 -14.68 4.42 7.73
CA ALA A 76 -15.04 3.06 8.12
C ALA A 76 -15.39 2.22 6.88
N LEU A 77 -14.39 1.76 6.16
CA LEU A 77 -14.56 1.00 4.92
C LEU A 77 -15.10 -0.40 5.19
N ARG A 78 -16.10 -0.80 4.40
CA ARG A 78 -16.66 -2.15 4.34
C ARG A 78 -16.51 -2.71 2.94
N TYR A 79 -16.04 -3.93 2.83
CA TYR A 79 -15.96 -4.64 1.56
C TYR A 79 -17.35 -4.86 0.96
N THR A 80 -17.50 -4.55 -0.31
CA THR A 80 -18.77 -4.70 -1.05
C THR A 80 -18.69 -5.66 -2.23
N GLY A 81 -17.48 -6.01 -2.69
CA GLY A 81 -17.31 -6.96 -3.77
C GLY A 81 -16.04 -6.73 -4.57
N TYR A 82 -15.90 -7.51 -5.64
CA TYR A 82 -14.81 -7.34 -6.59
C TYR A 82 -15.28 -7.57 -8.02
N ARG A 83 -14.51 -7.05 -8.95
CA ARG A 83 -14.67 -7.28 -10.38
C ARG A 83 -13.32 -7.64 -10.99
N LEU A 84 -13.28 -8.75 -11.71
CA LEU A 84 -12.11 -9.18 -12.47
C LEU A 84 -12.43 -9.07 -13.97
N GLU A 85 -11.62 -8.31 -14.69
CA GLU A 85 -11.72 -8.11 -16.12
C GLU A 85 -10.33 -8.28 -16.73
N ASP A 86 -10.16 -9.28 -17.55
CA ASP A 86 -8.86 -9.66 -18.11
C ASP A 86 -7.79 -9.75 -17.01
N ASP A 87 -6.73 -8.93 -17.12
CA ASP A 87 -5.62 -8.88 -16.17
C ASP A 87 -5.83 -7.83 -15.04
N THR A 88 -7.05 -7.32 -14.89
CA THR A 88 -7.36 -6.22 -13.97
C THR A 88 -8.39 -6.64 -12.94
N LEU A 89 -8.00 -6.58 -11.67
CA LEU A 89 -8.86 -6.78 -10.51
C LEU A 89 -9.20 -5.41 -9.89
N ARG A 90 -10.48 -5.16 -9.61
CA ARG A 90 -10.96 -4.05 -8.79
C ARG A 90 -11.68 -4.59 -7.58
N VAL A 91 -11.24 -4.19 -6.39
CA VAL A 91 -11.87 -4.54 -5.11
C VAL A 91 -12.57 -3.32 -4.58
N ALA A 92 -13.86 -3.44 -4.30
CA ALA A 92 -14.72 -2.33 -3.93
C ALA A 92 -15.03 -2.31 -2.44
N PHE A 93 -15.05 -1.10 -1.89
CA PHE A 93 -15.40 -0.78 -0.51
C PHE A 93 -16.31 0.43 -0.48
N GLU A 94 -17.17 0.49 0.53
CA GLU A 94 -18.01 1.65 0.84
C GLU A 94 -17.81 2.05 2.29
N ASP A 95 -17.84 3.35 2.56
CA ASP A 95 -17.88 3.83 3.93
C ASP A 95 -19.22 3.47 4.59
N ALA A 96 -19.19 3.04 5.84
CA ALA A 96 -20.36 2.56 6.55
C ALA A 96 -21.39 3.67 6.85
N TYR A 97 -20.96 4.92 6.87
CA TYR A 97 -21.75 6.07 7.35
C TYR A 97 -21.84 7.23 6.34
N TYR A 98 -20.85 7.35 5.46
CA TYR A 98 -20.72 8.45 4.52
C TYR A 98 -20.76 7.98 3.06
N PRO A 99 -21.16 8.86 2.14
CA PRO A 99 -21.28 8.51 0.72
C PRO A 99 -19.91 8.48 0.02
N LEU A 100 -18.99 7.68 0.54
CA LEU A 100 -17.66 7.48 -0.02
C LEU A 100 -17.51 6.04 -0.50
N GLN A 101 -17.21 5.88 -1.78
CA GLN A 101 -16.79 4.61 -2.36
C GLN A 101 -15.29 4.63 -2.65
N VAL A 102 -14.64 3.51 -2.39
CA VAL A 102 -13.20 3.31 -2.64
C VAL A 102 -13.00 2.01 -3.41
N ARG A 103 -12.24 2.07 -4.49
CA ARG A 103 -11.88 0.90 -5.28
C ARG A 103 -10.37 0.78 -5.35
N LEU A 104 -9.85 -0.39 -4.98
CA LEU A 104 -8.44 -0.75 -5.16
C LEU A 104 -8.28 -1.46 -6.50
N GLY A 105 -7.48 -0.89 -7.38
CA GLY A 105 -7.19 -1.45 -8.68
C GLY A 105 -5.84 -2.16 -8.70
N TYR A 106 -5.82 -3.33 -9.32
CA TYR A 106 -4.62 -4.15 -9.54
C TYR A 106 -4.62 -4.61 -10.98
N ARG A 107 -3.54 -4.35 -11.69
CA ARG A 107 -3.33 -4.92 -13.03
C ARG A 107 -2.02 -5.69 -13.06
N VAL A 108 -2.12 -6.93 -13.45
CA VAL A 108 -0.95 -7.80 -13.65
C VAL A 108 -0.46 -7.66 -15.09
N TYR A 109 0.84 -7.62 -15.26
CA TYR A 109 1.49 -7.68 -16.58
C TYR A 109 2.22 -9.02 -16.68
N PRO A 110 1.57 -10.04 -17.30
CA PRO A 110 2.17 -11.35 -17.48
C PRO A 110 3.48 -11.26 -18.27
N GLY A 111 4.47 -12.04 -17.88
CA GLY A 111 5.80 -12.04 -18.50
C GLY A 111 6.75 -10.92 -18.04
N LEU A 112 6.27 -9.93 -17.30
CA LEU A 112 7.11 -8.86 -16.75
C LEU A 112 7.29 -8.93 -15.25
N ASP A 113 6.59 -9.82 -14.55
CA ASP A 113 6.49 -9.89 -13.08
C ASP A 113 6.15 -8.53 -12.43
N MET A 114 5.32 -7.74 -13.12
CA MET A 114 4.92 -6.39 -12.69
C MET A 114 3.46 -6.34 -12.31
N ILE A 115 3.16 -5.54 -11.29
CA ILE A 115 1.81 -5.23 -10.84
C ILE A 115 1.66 -3.71 -10.81
N LYS A 116 0.64 -3.19 -11.51
CA LYS A 116 0.20 -1.80 -11.35
C LYS A 116 -0.87 -1.76 -10.28
N ARG A 117 -0.75 -0.83 -9.34
CA ARG A 117 -1.74 -0.55 -8.31
C ARG A 117 -2.21 0.90 -8.38
N TRP A 118 -3.48 1.12 -8.09
CA TRP A 118 -4.06 2.46 -7.94
C TRP A 118 -5.27 2.42 -7.02
N VAL A 119 -5.71 3.59 -6.58
CA VAL A 119 -6.92 3.79 -5.79
C VAL A 119 -7.85 4.72 -6.55
N GLU A 120 -9.11 4.34 -6.62
CA GLU A 120 -10.20 5.18 -7.12
C GLU A 120 -11.08 5.55 -5.93
N VAL A 121 -11.46 6.82 -5.82
CA VAL A 121 -12.40 7.31 -4.81
C VAL A 121 -13.56 8.00 -5.50
N GLU A 122 -14.76 7.79 -5.00
CA GLU A 122 -15.97 8.37 -5.53
C GLU A 122 -16.83 8.92 -4.40
N ASN A 123 -17.17 10.18 -4.47
CA ASN A 123 -18.19 10.78 -3.61
C ASN A 123 -19.56 10.58 -4.27
N THR A 124 -20.36 9.69 -3.71
CA THR A 124 -21.71 9.38 -4.22
C THR A 124 -22.79 10.30 -3.66
N GLY A 125 -22.41 11.24 -2.77
CA GLY A 125 -23.31 12.23 -2.20
C GLY A 125 -23.19 13.61 -2.85
N SER A 126 -23.90 14.58 -2.28
CA SER A 126 -23.90 15.97 -2.75
C SER A 126 -22.99 16.89 -1.94
N ALA A 127 -22.65 16.51 -0.71
CA ALA A 127 -21.77 17.28 0.14
C ALA A 127 -20.28 17.01 -0.20
N PRO A 128 -19.39 18.00 -0.11
CA PRO A 128 -17.99 17.81 -0.45
C PRO A 128 -17.28 16.90 0.56
N ILE A 129 -16.32 16.11 0.07
CA ILE A 129 -15.36 15.33 0.87
C ILE A 129 -13.96 15.88 0.57
N SER A 130 -13.24 16.29 1.60
CA SER A 130 -11.86 16.77 1.48
C SER A 130 -10.88 15.63 1.76
N PHE A 131 -9.92 15.41 0.87
CA PHE A 131 -8.87 14.42 1.09
C PHE A 131 -7.58 15.10 1.54
N GLU A 132 -7.12 14.76 2.74
CA GLU A 132 -5.82 15.20 3.27
C GLU A 132 -4.70 14.25 2.83
N ARG A 133 -5.04 12.99 2.59
CA ARG A 133 -4.12 11.96 2.10
C ARG A 133 -4.87 10.91 1.29
N LEU A 134 -4.26 10.53 0.18
CA LEU A 134 -4.72 9.42 -0.65
C LEU A 134 -3.48 8.82 -1.33
N PHE A 135 -2.96 7.73 -0.75
CA PHE A 135 -1.87 6.98 -1.35
C PHE A 135 -2.40 5.96 -2.35
N SER A 136 -1.66 5.76 -3.42
CA SER A 136 -2.03 4.81 -4.48
C SER A 136 -1.81 3.35 -4.10
N ALA A 137 -0.97 3.09 -3.09
CA ALA A 137 -0.68 1.76 -2.60
C ALA A 137 -0.06 1.81 -1.20
N GLY A 138 -0.50 0.92 -0.31
CA GLY A 138 0.24 0.49 0.86
C GLY A 138 0.71 -0.95 0.64
N PHE A 139 1.93 -1.28 1.02
CA PHE A 139 2.44 -2.66 1.01
C PHE A 139 3.54 -2.82 2.06
N SER A 140 3.86 -4.06 2.37
CA SER A 140 4.91 -4.36 3.32
C SER A 140 5.93 -5.29 2.69
N LEU A 141 7.19 -4.96 2.86
CA LEU A 141 8.29 -5.82 2.45
C LEU A 141 8.48 -6.95 3.47
N PRO A 142 8.81 -8.17 3.02
CA PRO A 142 8.93 -9.33 3.91
C PRO A 142 10.15 -9.24 4.82
N GLY A 143 10.03 -9.85 6.02
CA GLY A 143 11.09 -10.01 7.01
C GLY A 143 11.38 -8.76 7.83
N MET A 144 12.28 -8.89 8.81
CA MET A 144 12.60 -7.88 9.83
C MET A 144 14.00 -7.25 9.67
N ASP A 145 14.85 -7.82 8.83
CA ASP A 145 16.19 -7.27 8.64
C ASP A 145 16.16 -5.96 7.85
N PRO A 146 17.14 -5.07 8.04
CA PRO A 146 17.22 -3.81 7.33
C PRO A 146 17.20 -3.97 5.81
N TYR A 147 16.52 -3.05 5.16
CA TYR A 147 16.52 -2.91 3.69
C TYR A 147 17.46 -1.81 3.25
N THR A 148 18.16 -2.06 2.16
CA THR A 148 18.83 -1.01 1.38
C THR A 148 17.85 -0.46 0.36
N PHE A 149 17.66 0.86 0.40
CA PHE A 149 16.87 1.59 -0.58
C PHE A 149 17.80 2.34 -1.52
N GLU A 150 17.61 2.16 -2.80
CA GLU A 150 18.30 2.91 -3.85
C GLU A 150 17.32 3.79 -4.61
N ASN A 151 17.75 5.01 -4.89
CA ASN A 151 16.99 6.01 -5.62
C ASN A 151 17.99 6.86 -6.41
N THR A 152 17.49 7.73 -7.28
CA THR A 152 18.31 8.76 -7.88
C THR A 152 17.76 10.14 -7.52
N ASN A 153 18.66 11.07 -7.27
CA ASN A 153 18.34 12.47 -7.09
C ASN A 153 19.22 13.34 -8.00
N GLY A 154 19.02 14.64 -7.97
CA GLY A 154 19.86 15.51 -8.78
C GLY A 154 19.35 16.94 -8.86
N ALA A 155 20.11 17.72 -9.60
CA ALA A 155 19.83 19.11 -9.92
C ALA A 155 20.26 19.39 -11.37
N TRP A 156 20.02 20.58 -11.85
CA TRP A 156 20.48 21.01 -13.18
C TRP A 156 21.98 20.78 -13.35
N GLY A 157 22.36 20.04 -14.39
CA GLY A 157 23.75 19.69 -14.70
C GLY A 157 24.34 18.57 -13.85
N GLY A 158 23.51 17.88 -13.06
CA GLY A 158 23.89 16.74 -12.21
C GLY A 158 22.66 15.90 -11.90
N GLU A 159 21.98 15.42 -12.94
CA GLU A 159 20.76 14.62 -12.87
C GLU A 159 21.09 13.15 -12.61
N PHE A 160 20.13 12.42 -12.05
CA PHE A 160 20.18 10.97 -11.83
C PHE A 160 21.39 10.47 -11.01
N LEU A 161 21.80 11.24 -10.02
CA LEU A 161 22.87 10.81 -9.11
C LEU A 161 22.36 9.69 -8.20
N PRO A 162 23.01 8.51 -8.18
CA PRO A 162 22.61 7.39 -7.33
C PRO A 162 22.68 7.75 -5.85
N CYS A 163 21.64 7.40 -5.12
CA CYS A 163 21.56 7.54 -3.67
C CYS A 163 21.21 6.19 -3.05
N ARG A 164 21.94 5.81 -2.01
CA ARG A 164 21.74 4.56 -1.29
C ARG A 164 21.55 4.85 0.20
N THR A 165 20.47 4.30 0.77
CA THR A 165 20.15 4.43 2.19
C THR A 165 19.82 3.08 2.80
N VAL A 166 20.46 2.72 3.91
CA VAL A 166 20.06 1.56 4.70
C VAL A 166 19.03 2.00 5.72
N LEU A 167 17.85 1.43 5.67
CA LEU A 167 16.78 1.68 6.63
C LEU A 167 16.78 0.57 7.70
N ASP A 168 17.29 0.94 8.88
CA ASP A 168 17.34 0.10 10.08
C ASP A 168 16.47 0.72 11.19
N GLY A 169 15.30 1.17 10.84
CA GLY A 169 14.34 1.85 11.72
C GLY A 169 14.03 3.28 11.28
N GLY A 170 12.97 3.84 11.84
CA GLY A 170 12.50 5.18 11.47
C GLY A 170 11.78 5.24 10.12
N ASN A 171 11.80 6.39 9.49
CA ASN A 171 11.12 6.66 8.23
C ASN A 171 12.09 7.16 7.17
N LEU A 172 11.90 6.70 5.95
CA LEU A 172 12.56 7.23 4.76
C LEU A 172 11.47 7.80 3.82
N VAL A 173 11.65 9.05 3.42
CA VAL A 173 10.70 9.75 2.54
C VAL A 173 11.43 10.16 1.27
N TYR A 174 10.87 9.80 0.13
CA TYR A 174 11.24 10.30 -1.17
C TYR A 174 10.11 11.18 -1.69
N GLU A 175 10.38 12.46 -1.90
CA GLU A 175 9.38 13.42 -2.37
C GLU A 175 9.98 14.40 -3.37
N SER A 176 9.14 14.87 -4.29
CA SER A 176 9.50 15.91 -5.26
C SER A 176 8.31 16.85 -5.44
N HIS A 177 8.59 18.15 -5.31
CA HIS A 177 7.59 19.21 -5.46
C HIS A 177 7.75 19.99 -6.79
N ARG A 178 8.59 19.52 -7.71
CA ARG A 178 8.92 20.25 -8.95
C ARG A 178 8.12 19.83 -10.18
N GLY A 179 7.40 18.72 -10.12
CA GLY A 179 6.71 18.18 -11.29
C GLY A 179 7.64 17.66 -12.40
N ALA A 180 8.94 17.58 -12.13
CA ALA A 180 9.95 17.04 -13.03
C ALA A 180 10.69 15.89 -12.33
N SER A 181 10.83 14.77 -13.01
CA SER A 181 11.30 13.52 -12.42
C SER A 181 12.82 13.41 -12.22
N ASN A 182 13.62 14.30 -12.74
CA ASN A 182 15.08 14.28 -12.64
C ASN A 182 15.66 15.37 -11.73
N HIS A 183 14.81 16.18 -11.12
CA HIS A 183 15.18 17.17 -10.13
C HIS A 183 14.72 16.74 -8.76
N ASN A 184 15.55 16.93 -7.73
CA ASN A 184 15.39 16.40 -6.39
C ASN A 184 15.39 14.87 -6.44
N GLN A 185 14.30 14.20 -6.03
CA GLN A 185 14.20 12.76 -6.03
C GLN A 185 13.38 12.25 -7.21
N SER A 186 13.85 11.18 -7.83
CA SER A 186 13.09 10.49 -8.87
C SER A 186 11.92 9.71 -8.26
N PRO A 187 10.79 9.52 -8.98
CA PRO A 187 9.58 8.91 -8.46
C PRO A 187 9.65 7.37 -8.44
N TYR A 188 10.78 6.81 -8.02
CA TYR A 188 10.97 5.38 -7.84
C TYR A 188 11.95 5.11 -6.71
N PHE A 189 11.95 3.91 -6.21
CA PHE A 189 13.02 3.33 -5.40
C PHE A 189 13.19 1.85 -5.73
N ILE A 190 14.34 1.32 -5.38
CA ILE A 190 14.63 -0.12 -5.39
C ILE A 190 14.91 -0.50 -3.96
N ALA A 191 14.19 -1.49 -3.44
CA ALA A 191 14.42 -2.01 -2.09
C ALA A 191 14.96 -3.44 -2.17
N HIS A 192 16.07 -3.71 -1.46
CA HIS A 192 16.71 -5.03 -1.46
C HIS A 192 17.50 -5.31 -0.18
N ARG A 193 17.85 -6.58 0.02
CA ARG A 193 18.75 -7.05 1.08
C ARG A 193 19.96 -7.73 0.46
N GLY A 194 20.99 -6.93 0.16
CA GLY A 194 22.24 -7.46 -0.42
C GLY A 194 22.07 -8.07 -1.81
N ALA A 195 21.06 -7.66 -2.58
CA ALA A 195 20.92 -8.08 -3.96
C ALA A 195 22.08 -7.55 -4.82
N THR A 196 22.43 -8.30 -5.83
CA THR A 196 23.40 -7.95 -6.87
C THR A 196 22.71 -8.01 -8.24
N GLU A 197 23.38 -7.58 -9.29
CA GLU A 197 22.83 -7.62 -10.67
C GLU A 197 22.35 -9.00 -11.12
N THR A 198 22.86 -10.06 -10.50
CA THR A 198 22.59 -11.45 -10.90
C THR A 198 21.95 -12.31 -9.80
N ARG A 199 21.77 -11.78 -8.60
CA ARG A 199 21.35 -12.58 -7.45
C ARG A 199 20.60 -11.75 -6.41
N GLY A 200 19.53 -12.30 -5.87
CA GLY A 200 18.73 -11.72 -4.79
C GLY A 200 17.35 -11.29 -5.26
N ALA A 201 16.54 -10.81 -4.31
CA ALA A 201 15.22 -10.24 -4.58
C ALA A 201 15.28 -8.71 -4.49
N VAL A 202 14.62 -8.05 -5.42
CA VAL A 202 14.42 -6.60 -5.44
C VAL A 202 12.92 -6.27 -5.54
N TYR A 203 12.53 -5.17 -4.94
CA TYR A 203 11.16 -4.65 -4.91
C TYR A 203 11.13 -3.21 -5.41
#